data_dfe8c0bce521b9a06ac278805409e795
#
_entry.id   dfe8c0bce521b9a06ac278805409e795
#
_cell.length_a   1.000
_cell.length_b   1.000
_cell.length_c   1.000
_cell.angle_alpha   90.00
_cell.angle_beta   90.00
_cell.angle_gamma   90.00
#
_symmetry.space_group_name_H-M   'P 1'
#
loop_
_entity.id
_entity.type
_entity.pdbx_description
1 polymer ?
#
loop_
_entity_poly.entity_id
_entity_poly.type
_entity_poly.pdbx_seq_one_letter_code
_entity_poly.pdbx_strand_id
1 'polypeptide(L)'
;MVEVVVNGIRATYDVRGERGVLLCPPHPLMGGNRFDVRLERISSALHRAGFSTLRFDYRQPFRNGVGEVEDTRYMLLYMKERHEFVAVVGYSFGAVVASNIASESDALVLISPLRRLHEIELKDSGVPKLIIYASYDDIVSVEESRKIAEMLSEPRRVVELETDHFYTGRMDALVKEVTDFLTMLD
;
A
#
# COMPACT_ATOMS: atom_id res chain seq x y z
N MET A 1 -11.52 16.15 -2.71
CA MET A 1 -11.74 14.76 -3.21
C MET A 1 -12.37 14.85 -4.59
N VAL A 2 -11.72 14.25 -5.58
CA VAL A 2 -12.17 14.25 -6.99
C VAL A 2 -12.10 12.81 -7.52
N GLU A 3 -13.14 12.38 -8.21
CA GLU A 3 -13.12 11.13 -8.97
C GLU A 3 -12.39 11.39 -10.29
N VAL A 4 -11.40 10.55 -10.61
CA VAL A 4 -10.62 10.61 -11.84
C VAL A 4 -10.61 9.26 -12.55
N VAL A 5 -10.41 9.30 -13.86
CA VAL A 5 -10.21 8.09 -14.67
C VAL A 5 -8.91 8.25 -15.44
N VAL A 6 -7.96 7.36 -15.21
CA VAL A 6 -6.64 7.36 -15.84
C VAL A 6 -6.42 6.02 -16.54
N ASN A 7 -6.26 6.01 -17.85
CA ASN A 7 -6.12 4.78 -18.66
C ASN A 7 -7.23 3.74 -18.38
N GLY A 8 -8.48 4.21 -18.17
CA GLY A 8 -9.61 3.36 -17.84
C GLY A 8 -9.66 2.88 -16.38
N ILE A 9 -8.74 3.32 -15.52
CA ILE A 9 -8.69 3.01 -14.10
C ILE A 9 -9.44 4.09 -13.33
N ARG A 10 -10.44 3.69 -12.54
CA ARG A 10 -11.18 4.61 -11.66
C ARG A 10 -10.39 4.86 -10.39
N ALA A 11 -10.26 6.10 -10.01
CA ALA A 11 -9.56 6.48 -8.78
C ALA A 11 -10.24 7.65 -8.07
N THR A 12 -10.02 7.72 -6.77
CA THR A 12 -10.36 8.84 -5.91
C THR A 12 -9.07 9.58 -5.57
N TYR A 13 -8.94 10.79 -6.06
CA TYR A 13 -7.77 11.63 -5.84
C TYR A 13 -8.11 12.80 -4.93
N ASP A 14 -7.33 12.95 -3.87
CA ASP A 14 -7.52 13.98 -2.85
C ASP A 14 -6.24 14.81 -2.74
N VAL A 15 -6.25 16.03 -3.25
CA VAL A 15 -5.11 16.94 -3.26
C VAL A 15 -5.04 17.71 -1.95
N ARG A 16 -3.87 17.69 -1.29
CA ARG A 16 -3.60 18.41 -0.04
C ARG A 16 -2.26 19.14 -0.03
N GLY A 17 -1.22 18.54 -0.57
CA GLY A 17 0.11 19.09 -0.57
C GLY A 17 0.97 18.54 -1.71
N GLU A 18 2.26 18.86 -1.65
CA GLU A 18 3.26 18.49 -2.69
C GLU A 18 3.73 17.04 -2.59
N ARG A 19 3.47 16.38 -1.45
CA ARG A 19 3.82 14.97 -1.23
C ARG A 19 2.60 14.10 -1.47
N GLY A 20 2.77 13.06 -2.29
CA GLY A 20 1.73 12.13 -2.68
C GLY A 20 1.87 10.75 -2.07
N VAL A 21 0.74 10.07 -1.86
CA VAL A 21 0.69 8.66 -1.44
C VAL A 21 -0.30 7.91 -2.32
N LEU A 22 0.19 6.88 -3.00
CA LEU A 22 -0.61 5.93 -3.75
C LEU A 22 -1.00 4.75 -2.85
N LEU A 23 -2.29 4.45 -2.75
CA LEU A 23 -2.83 3.40 -1.90
C LEU A 23 -3.38 2.25 -2.75
N CYS A 24 -2.73 1.09 -2.67
CA CYS A 24 -3.03 -0.11 -3.44
C CYS A 24 -4.02 -1.00 -2.69
N PRO A 25 -5.23 -1.26 -3.25
CA PRO A 25 -6.28 -2.01 -2.57
C PRO A 25 -5.95 -3.50 -2.44
N PRO A 26 -6.62 -4.21 -1.50
CA PRO A 26 -6.50 -5.65 -1.36
C PRO A 26 -7.12 -6.38 -2.57
N HIS A 27 -7.21 -7.72 -2.47
CA HIS A 27 -7.55 -8.59 -3.59
C HIS A 27 -8.92 -8.26 -4.23
N PRO A 28 -8.99 -7.92 -5.52
CA PRO A 28 -10.25 -7.47 -6.15
C PRO A 28 -11.34 -8.56 -6.19
N LEU A 29 -10.97 -9.84 -6.32
CA LEU A 29 -11.96 -10.93 -6.28
C LEU A 29 -12.47 -11.25 -4.86
N MET A 30 -11.83 -10.66 -3.83
CA MET A 30 -12.25 -10.75 -2.44
C MET A 30 -12.96 -9.47 -1.96
N GLY A 31 -13.43 -8.66 -2.90
CA GLY A 31 -14.11 -7.40 -2.61
C GLY A 31 -13.20 -6.19 -2.38
N GLY A 32 -11.88 -6.36 -2.58
CA GLY A 32 -10.91 -5.27 -2.47
C GLY A 32 -11.15 -4.18 -3.53
N ASN A 33 -11.21 -2.94 -3.07
CA ASN A 33 -11.42 -1.77 -3.92
C ASN A 33 -10.92 -0.49 -3.22
N ARG A 34 -11.03 0.65 -3.89
CA ARG A 34 -10.57 1.95 -3.38
C ARG A 34 -11.28 2.47 -2.12
N PHE A 35 -12.41 1.85 -1.75
CA PHE A 35 -13.17 2.17 -0.54
C PHE A 35 -12.86 1.23 0.63
N ASP A 36 -11.79 0.44 0.54
CA ASP A 36 -11.33 -0.37 1.67
C ASP A 36 -11.15 0.50 2.92
N VAL A 37 -11.76 0.09 4.02
CA VAL A 37 -11.83 0.91 5.24
C VAL A 37 -10.45 1.23 5.82
N ARG A 38 -9.47 0.34 5.67
CA ARG A 38 -8.08 0.57 6.15
C ARG A 38 -7.42 1.66 5.32
N LEU A 39 -7.55 1.58 3.99
CA LEU A 39 -7.01 2.58 3.08
C LEU A 39 -7.72 3.93 3.24
N GLU A 40 -9.03 3.95 3.48
CA GLU A 40 -9.76 5.20 3.74
C GLU A 40 -9.30 5.89 5.02
N ARG A 41 -9.10 5.13 6.10
CA ARG A 41 -8.64 5.68 7.37
C ARG A 41 -7.19 6.17 7.29
N ILE A 42 -6.31 5.43 6.61
CA ILE A 42 -4.93 5.85 6.32
C ILE A 42 -4.96 7.14 5.48
N SER A 43 -5.72 7.17 4.39
CA SER A 43 -5.88 8.35 3.54
C SER A 43 -6.32 9.58 4.34
N SER A 44 -7.34 9.42 5.20
CA SER A 44 -7.86 10.52 6.05
C SER A 44 -6.82 11.06 7.04
N ALA A 45 -5.96 10.19 7.60
CA ALA A 45 -4.89 10.62 8.48
C ALA A 45 -3.77 11.33 7.72
N LEU A 46 -3.38 10.81 6.56
CA LEU A 46 -2.39 11.42 5.68
C LEU A 46 -2.83 12.81 5.20
N HIS A 47 -4.13 13.01 4.92
CA HIS A 47 -4.66 14.35 4.60
C HIS A 47 -4.45 15.34 5.73
N ARG A 48 -4.67 14.92 6.99
CA ARG A 48 -4.40 15.79 8.17
C ARG A 48 -2.91 16.12 8.32
N ALA A 49 -2.05 15.21 7.84
CA ALA A 49 -0.60 15.41 7.81
C ALA A 49 -0.11 16.14 6.54
N GLY A 50 -1.01 16.60 5.66
CA GLY A 50 -0.68 17.40 4.48
C GLY A 50 -0.33 16.62 3.23
N PHE A 51 -0.51 15.30 3.20
CA PHE A 51 -0.28 14.49 2.01
C PHE A 51 -1.50 14.49 1.07
N SER A 52 -1.23 14.52 -0.22
CA SER A 52 -2.19 14.15 -1.25
C SER A 52 -2.29 12.64 -1.35
N THR A 53 -3.48 12.08 -1.59
CA THR A 53 -3.65 10.63 -1.70
C THR A 53 -4.42 10.24 -2.94
N LEU A 54 -4.06 9.10 -3.52
CA LEU A 54 -4.79 8.47 -4.60
C LEU A 54 -5.12 7.02 -4.24
N ARG A 55 -6.40 6.67 -4.27
CA ARG A 55 -6.94 5.32 -4.11
C ARG A 55 -7.62 4.92 -5.42
N PHE A 56 -7.47 3.70 -5.88
CA PHE A 56 -7.96 3.27 -7.20
C PHE A 56 -8.54 1.86 -7.18
N ASP A 57 -9.26 1.50 -8.22
CA ASP A 57 -9.74 0.15 -8.47
C ASP A 57 -8.92 -0.48 -9.59
N TYR A 58 -8.50 -1.74 -9.44
CA TYR A 58 -7.88 -2.47 -10.54
C TYR A 58 -8.88 -2.67 -11.68
N ARG A 59 -8.39 -2.63 -12.91
CA ARG A 59 -9.22 -2.90 -14.11
C ARG A 59 -9.72 -4.36 -14.09
N GLN A 60 -10.92 -4.54 -14.61
CA GLN A 60 -11.49 -5.86 -14.80
C GLN A 60 -11.36 -6.32 -16.28
N PRO A 61 -11.26 -7.64 -16.54
CA PRO A 61 -11.22 -8.73 -15.56
C PRO A 61 -9.89 -8.80 -14.79
N PHE A 62 -9.86 -9.53 -13.66
CA PHE A 62 -8.64 -9.80 -12.89
C PHE A 62 -7.59 -10.50 -13.76
N ARG A 63 -6.33 -10.06 -13.68
CA ARG A 63 -5.21 -10.48 -14.54
C ARG A 63 -4.05 -11.10 -13.76
N ASN A 64 -4.39 -11.92 -12.73
CA ASN A 64 -3.47 -12.75 -11.95
C ASN A 64 -2.31 -11.98 -11.26
N GLY A 65 -2.48 -10.72 -10.98
CA GLY A 65 -1.47 -9.86 -10.35
C GLY A 65 -0.64 -9.07 -11.36
N VAL A 66 -0.32 -9.63 -12.52
CA VAL A 66 0.53 -8.95 -13.53
C VAL A 66 -0.13 -7.69 -14.07
N GLY A 67 -1.40 -7.77 -14.41
CA GLY A 67 -2.14 -6.61 -14.89
C GLY A 67 -2.43 -5.60 -13.78
N GLU A 68 -2.58 -6.04 -12.54
CA GLU A 68 -2.77 -5.19 -11.37
C GLU A 68 -1.48 -4.39 -11.04
N VAL A 69 -0.31 -4.98 -11.26
CA VAL A 69 0.99 -4.26 -11.20
C VAL A 69 1.07 -3.20 -12.30
N GLU A 70 0.64 -3.51 -13.52
CA GLU A 70 0.58 -2.54 -14.61
C GLU A 70 -0.36 -1.36 -14.28
N ASP A 71 -1.56 -1.65 -13.77
CA ASP A 71 -2.52 -0.64 -13.34
C ASP A 71 -1.92 0.29 -12.27
N THR A 72 -1.25 -0.29 -11.30
CA THR A 72 -0.60 0.46 -10.21
C THR A 72 0.53 1.34 -10.73
N ARG A 73 1.29 0.88 -11.73
CA ARG A 73 2.34 1.69 -12.37
C ARG A 73 1.75 2.91 -13.08
N TYR A 74 0.62 2.78 -13.78
CA TYR A 74 -0.08 3.93 -14.37
C TYR A 74 -0.50 4.95 -13.30
N MET A 75 -0.99 4.47 -12.15
CA MET A 75 -1.37 5.35 -11.04
C MET A 75 -0.16 6.02 -10.38
N LEU A 76 0.96 5.29 -10.26
CA LEU A 76 2.21 5.87 -9.76
C LEU A 76 2.73 6.98 -10.68
N LEU A 77 2.75 6.75 -11.98
CA LEU A 77 3.16 7.75 -12.97
C LEU A 77 2.27 8.99 -12.92
N TYR A 78 0.95 8.79 -12.83
CA TYR A 78 0.00 9.90 -12.66
C TYR A 78 0.30 10.74 -11.42
N MET A 79 0.67 10.12 -10.30
CA MET A 79 1.06 10.82 -9.08
C MET A 79 2.40 11.53 -9.23
N LYS A 80 3.40 10.91 -9.84
CA LYS A 80 4.75 11.47 -10.03
C LYS A 80 4.78 12.68 -10.96
N GLU A 81 3.84 12.80 -11.87
CA GLU A 81 3.67 14.01 -12.69
C GLU A 81 3.17 15.24 -11.88
N ARG A 82 2.69 15.01 -10.65
CA ARG A 82 1.98 16.02 -9.83
C ARG A 82 2.59 16.26 -8.46
N HIS A 83 3.50 15.38 -8.04
CA HIS A 83 4.14 15.41 -6.73
C HIS A 83 5.63 15.11 -6.84
N GLU A 84 6.43 15.85 -6.09
CA GLU A 84 7.89 15.67 -6.05
C GLU A 84 8.30 14.42 -5.25
N PHE A 85 7.49 14.01 -4.27
CA PHE A 85 7.64 12.80 -3.47
C PHE A 85 6.38 11.95 -3.60
N VAL A 86 6.51 10.66 -3.93
CA VAL A 86 5.40 9.72 -3.99
C VAL A 86 5.76 8.41 -3.29
N ALA A 87 5.11 8.17 -2.14
CA ALA A 87 5.15 6.87 -1.47
C ALA A 87 4.05 5.95 -1.99
N VAL A 88 4.28 4.64 -1.87
CA VAL A 88 3.29 3.61 -2.18
C VAL A 88 2.95 2.82 -0.92
N VAL A 89 1.67 2.68 -0.63
CA VAL A 89 1.13 1.90 0.49
C VAL A 89 0.29 0.77 -0.08
N GLY A 90 0.57 -0.47 0.28
CA GLY A 90 -0.23 -1.61 -0.15
C GLY A 90 -0.70 -2.46 1.02
N TYR A 91 -1.93 -2.97 0.94
CA TYR A 91 -2.51 -3.87 1.92
C TYR A 91 -2.78 -5.25 1.32
N SER A 92 -2.30 -6.30 1.99
CA SER A 92 -2.50 -7.71 1.60
C SER A 92 -2.03 -7.95 0.15
N PHE A 93 -2.90 -8.36 -0.78
CA PHE A 93 -2.60 -8.43 -2.21
C PHE A 93 -1.97 -7.13 -2.74
N GLY A 94 -2.53 -5.98 -2.35
CA GLY A 94 -1.99 -4.67 -2.72
C GLY A 94 -0.57 -4.43 -2.23
N ALA A 95 -0.13 -5.08 -1.16
CA ALA A 95 1.26 -5.01 -0.70
C ALA A 95 2.21 -5.76 -1.65
N VAL A 96 1.81 -6.93 -2.16
CA VAL A 96 2.59 -7.65 -3.17
C VAL A 96 2.68 -6.83 -4.46
N VAL A 97 1.55 -6.28 -4.91
CA VAL A 97 1.50 -5.38 -6.09
C VAL A 97 2.41 -4.17 -5.90
N ALA A 98 2.29 -3.46 -4.77
CA ALA A 98 3.10 -2.28 -4.43
C ALA A 98 4.61 -2.57 -4.46
N SER A 99 5.02 -3.73 -3.96
CA SER A 99 6.44 -4.14 -3.96
C SER A 99 7.03 -4.24 -5.37
N ASN A 100 6.20 -4.58 -6.38
CA ASN A 100 6.64 -4.76 -7.77
C ASN A 100 6.90 -3.44 -8.51
N ILE A 101 6.49 -2.31 -7.95
CA ILE A 101 6.74 -0.97 -8.49
C ILE A 101 7.53 -0.08 -7.54
N ALA A 102 7.92 -0.61 -6.38
CA ALA A 102 8.53 0.16 -5.29
C ALA A 102 9.82 0.88 -5.68
N SER A 103 10.64 0.30 -6.56
CA SER A 103 11.87 0.93 -7.07
C SER A 103 11.61 2.21 -7.89
N GLU A 104 10.38 2.43 -8.30
CA GLU A 104 9.95 3.61 -9.05
C GLU A 104 9.33 4.69 -8.12
N SER A 105 9.21 4.40 -6.82
CA SER A 105 8.66 5.29 -5.79
C SER A 105 9.75 5.80 -4.82
N ASP A 106 9.39 6.70 -3.92
CA ASP A 106 10.30 7.28 -2.94
C ASP A 106 10.26 6.56 -1.58
N ALA A 107 9.18 5.85 -1.28
CA ALA A 107 9.02 5.02 -0.08
C ALA A 107 7.95 3.97 -0.27
N LEU A 108 7.99 2.92 0.56
CA LEU A 108 7.08 1.78 0.49
C LEU A 108 6.50 1.45 1.87
N VAL A 109 5.21 1.18 1.95
CA VAL A 109 4.56 0.61 3.13
C VAL A 109 3.87 -0.69 2.73
N LEU A 110 4.22 -1.77 3.39
CA LEU A 110 3.66 -3.11 3.21
C LEU A 110 2.85 -3.50 4.44
N ILE A 111 1.54 -3.64 4.28
CA ILE A 111 0.61 -4.01 5.34
C ILE A 111 0.15 -5.45 5.10
N SER A 112 0.48 -6.36 6.01
CA SER A 112 0.23 -7.81 5.90
C SER A 112 0.60 -8.38 4.52
N PRO A 113 1.85 -8.19 4.06
CA PRO A 113 2.28 -8.69 2.76
C PRO A 113 2.31 -10.21 2.72
N LEU A 114 2.00 -10.77 1.55
CA LEU A 114 2.23 -12.19 1.23
C LEU A 114 3.52 -12.33 0.42
N ARG A 115 4.17 -13.47 0.54
CA ARG A 115 5.40 -13.73 -0.21
C ARG A 115 5.15 -13.91 -1.71
N ARG A 116 4.06 -14.57 -2.05
CA ARG A 116 3.62 -14.80 -3.42
C ARG A 116 2.11 -14.88 -3.48
N LEU A 117 1.51 -14.35 -4.53
CA LEU A 117 0.09 -14.51 -4.79
C LEU A 117 -0.16 -14.49 -6.31
N HIS A 118 -0.84 -15.51 -6.82
CA HIS A 118 -1.04 -15.73 -8.27
C HIS A 118 0.30 -15.76 -9.03
N GLU A 119 0.49 -14.91 -10.03
CA GLU A 119 1.68 -14.86 -10.88
C GLU A 119 2.72 -13.82 -10.42
N ILE A 120 2.47 -13.14 -9.29
CA ILE A 120 3.40 -12.15 -8.74
C ILE A 120 4.00 -12.58 -7.41
N GLU A 121 5.24 -12.18 -7.19
CA GLU A 121 5.98 -12.36 -5.94
C GLU A 121 6.31 -11.03 -5.31
N LEU A 122 6.45 -11.03 -3.99
CA LEU A 122 6.97 -9.88 -3.24
C LEU A 122 8.40 -9.58 -3.70
N LYS A 123 8.66 -8.34 -4.09
CA LYS A 123 9.98 -7.87 -4.49
C LYS A 123 10.58 -6.96 -3.45
N ASP A 124 11.88 -7.09 -3.26
CA ASP A 124 12.65 -6.13 -2.48
C ASP A 124 13.02 -4.90 -3.32
N SER A 125 13.33 -3.80 -2.65
CA SER A 125 13.75 -2.55 -3.27
C SER A 125 14.65 -1.77 -2.31
N GLY A 126 15.48 -0.87 -2.83
CA GLY A 126 16.36 -0.01 -2.02
C GLY A 126 15.68 1.17 -1.35
N VAL A 127 14.37 1.40 -1.57
CA VAL A 127 13.67 2.55 -0.97
C VAL A 127 13.38 2.32 0.52
N PRO A 128 13.30 3.40 1.32
CA PRO A 128 12.83 3.30 2.71
C PRO A 128 11.48 2.58 2.78
N LYS A 129 11.36 1.61 3.69
CA LYS A 129 10.15 0.80 3.79
C LYS A 129 9.70 0.55 5.21
N LEU A 130 8.38 0.50 5.39
CA LEU A 130 7.71 0.06 6.59
C LEU A 130 6.98 -1.26 6.30
N ILE A 131 7.21 -2.27 7.13
CA ILE A 131 6.50 -3.54 7.08
C ILE A 131 5.65 -3.65 8.35
N ILE A 132 4.34 -3.79 8.20
CA ILE A 132 3.41 -4.01 9.31
C ILE A 132 2.72 -5.35 9.11
N TYR A 133 2.69 -6.18 10.15
CA TYR A 133 1.98 -7.45 10.13
C TYR A 133 1.27 -7.72 11.46
N ALA A 134 0.32 -8.66 11.44
CA ALA A 134 -0.52 -9.00 12.57
C ALA A 134 -0.07 -10.31 13.23
N SER A 135 -0.05 -10.36 14.58
CA SER A 135 0.38 -11.56 15.33
C SER A 135 -0.61 -12.71 15.25
N TYR A 136 -1.90 -12.41 15.04
CA TYR A 136 -3.00 -13.38 15.01
C TYR A 136 -3.64 -13.45 13.61
N ASP A 137 -2.81 -13.23 12.58
CA ASP A 137 -3.21 -13.32 11.18
C ASP A 137 -3.41 -14.78 10.80
N ASP A 138 -4.62 -15.13 10.36
CA ASP A 138 -5.00 -16.48 9.94
C ASP A 138 -4.89 -16.70 8.42
N ILE A 139 -4.49 -15.66 7.69
CA ILE A 139 -4.20 -15.70 6.24
C ILE A 139 -2.70 -15.83 5.99
N VAL A 140 -1.89 -15.05 6.71
CA VAL A 140 -0.42 -15.10 6.66
C VAL A 140 0.10 -15.35 8.08
N SER A 141 0.66 -16.53 8.34
CA SER A 141 1.15 -16.84 9.68
C SER A 141 2.20 -15.83 10.16
N VAL A 142 2.28 -15.61 11.46
CA VAL A 142 3.26 -14.69 12.05
C VAL A 142 4.70 -15.09 11.71
N GLU A 143 4.97 -16.39 11.61
CA GLU A 143 6.28 -16.94 11.23
C GLU A 143 6.62 -16.58 9.77
N GLU A 144 5.66 -16.67 8.86
CA GLU A 144 5.85 -16.27 7.48
C GLU A 144 6.02 -14.76 7.36
N SER A 145 5.25 -13.98 8.10
CA SER A 145 5.38 -12.51 8.16
C SER A 145 6.76 -12.07 8.65
N ARG A 146 7.31 -12.75 9.68
CA ARG A 146 8.68 -12.50 10.17
C ARG A 146 9.73 -12.81 9.12
N LYS A 147 9.61 -13.96 8.41
CA LYS A 147 10.51 -14.31 7.30
C LYS A 147 10.45 -13.29 6.17
N ILE A 148 9.25 -12.82 5.82
CA ILE A 148 9.07 -11.74 4.82
C ILE A 148 9.81 -10.49 5.27
N ALA A 149 9.63 -10.07 6.53
CA ALA A 149 10.31 -8.89 7.06
C ALA A 149 11.83 -9.03 7.06
N GLU A 150 12.35 -10.22 7.38
CA GLU A 150 13.81 -10.51 7.40
C GLU A 150 14.45 -10.52 6.00
N MET A 151 13.71 -10.96 4.96
CA MET A 151 14.23 -11.02 3.60
C MET A 151 14.31 -9.66 2.90
N LEU A 152 13.61 -8.64 3.39
CA LEU A 152 13.63 -7.30 2.81
C LEU A 152 14.85 -6.51 3.33
N SER A 153 15.52 -5.80 2.43
CA SER A 153 16.74 -5.04 2.74
C SER A 153 16.48 -3.75 3.51
N GLU A 154 17.52 -3.22 4.12
CA GLU A 154 17.51 -1.87 4.69
C GLU A 154 17.47 -0.78 3.57
N PRO A 155 16.99 0.44 3.87
CA PRO A 155 16.43 0.88 5.15
C PRO A 155 14.99 0.37 5.34
N ARG A 156 14.74 -0.28 6.48
CA ARG A 156 13.42 -0.82 6.82
C ARG A 156 13.06 -0.60 8.28
N ARG A 157 11.77 -0.43 8.54
CA ARG A 157 11.16 -0.49 9.86
C ARG A 157 10.14 -1.63 9.86
N VAL A 158 10.12 -2.42 10.92
CA VAL A 158 9.19 -3.55 11.09
C VAL A 158 8.33 -3.34 12.32
N VAL A 159 7.03 -3.53 12.17
CA VAL A 159 6.04 -3.39 13.26
C VAL A 159 5.13 -4.61 13.28
N GLU A 160 5.09 -5.30 14.41
CA GLU A 160 4.13 -6.36 14.69
C GLU A 160 3.00 -5.78 15.56
N LEU A 161 1.74 -5.96 15.13
CA LEU A 161 0.57 -5.53 15.89
C LEU A 161 -0.22 -6.76 16.39
N GLU A 162 -0.63 -6.73 17.65
CA GLU A 162 -1.47 -7.78 18.25
C GLU A 162 -2.92 -7.67 17.75
N THR A 163 -3.18 -8.22 16.56
CA THR A 163 -4.47 -8.18 15.88
C THR A 163 -4.56 -9.27 14.81
N ASP A 164 -5.69 -9.36 14.13
CA ASP A 164 -5.95 -10.21 12.98
C ASP A 164 -5.53 -9.54 11.64
N HIS A 165 -5.69 -10.27 10.53
CA HIS A 165 -5.42 -9.76 9.18
C HIS A 165 -6.17 -8.46 8.85
N PHE A 166 -7.33 -8.26 9.44
CA PHE A 166 -8.22 -7.11 9.19
C PHE A 166 -7.94 -5.91 10.09
N TYR A 167 -6.99 -6.05 11.03
CA TYR A 167 -6.63 -5.03 12.03
C TYR A 167 -7.79 -4.68 12.96
N THR A 168 -8.61 -5.67 13.31
CA THR A 168 -9.76 -5.50 14.22
C THR A 168 -9.30 -4.97 15.57
N GLY A 169 -9.89 -3.85 16.01
CA GLY A 169 -9.53 -3.19 17.28
C GLY A 169 -8.17 -2.49 17.31
N ARG A 170 -7.37 -2.55 16.22
CA ARG A 170 -6.04 -1.92 16.12
C ARG A 170 -5.89 -0.96 14.95
N MET A 171 -6.99 -0.56 14.36
CA MET A 171 -6.99 0.35 13.20
C MET A 171 -6.27 1.67 13.48
N ASP A 172 -6.45 2.24 14.66
CA ASP A 172 -5.78 3.50 15.02
C ASP A 172 -4.25 3.33 15.15
N ALA A 173 -3.80 2.19 15.66
CA ALA A 173 -2.38 1.84 15.72
C ALA A 173 -1.81 1.68 14.30
N LEU A 174 -2.49 0.94 13.42
CA LEU A 174 -2.09 0.80 12.01
C LEU A 174 -1.95 2.16 11.33
N VAL A 175 -2.96 3.00 11.43
CA VAL A 175 -2.99 4.34 10.83
C VAL A 175 -1.86 5.21 11.36
N LYS A 176 -1.62 5.15 12.68
CA LYS A 176 -0.53 5.90 13.32
C LYS A 176 0.84 5.48 12.81
N GLU A 177 1.13 4.18 12.74
CA GLU A 177 2.43 3.67 12.26
C GLU A 177 2.72 4.12 10.81
N VAL A 178 1.72 4.02 9.93
CA VAL A 178 1.86 4.46 8.53
C VAL A 178 2.10 5.98 8.45
N THR A 179 1.32 6.76 9.19
CA THR A 179 1.40 8.23 9.16
C THR A 179 2.73 8.72 9.73
N ASP A 180 3.14 8.18 10.88
CA ASP A 180 4.41 8.54 11.53
C ASP A 180 5.61 8.20 10.62
N PHE A 181 5.61 7.01 10.01
CA PHE A 181 6.69 6.62 9.10
C PHE A 181 6.82 7.59 7.92
N LEU A 182 5.72 7.88 7.22
CA LEU A 182 5.75 8.76 6.05
C LEU A 182 6.05 10.22 6.41
N THR A 183 5.67 10.65 7.61
CA THR A 183 5.97 12.03 8.08
C THR A 183 7.44 12.21 8.46
N MET A 184 8.13 11.13 8.87
CA MET A 184 9.55 11.15 9.22
C MET A 184 10.50 11.16 7.99
N LEU A 185 9.98 10.85 6.81
CA LEU A 185 10.76 10.89 5.57
C LEU A 185 10.75 12.31 5.02
N ASP A 186 11.90 12.94 4.99
CA ASP A 186 12.12 14.27 4.40
C ASP A 186 12.31 14.20 2.87
#